data_4accdf217bf9e993c80dcdd52ceb358b
#
_entry.id   4accdf217bf9e993c80dcdd52ceb358b
#
_cell.length_a   1.000
_cell.length_b   1.000
_cell.length_c   1.000
_cell.angle_alpha   90.00
_cell.angle_beta   90.00
_cell.angle_gamma   90.00
#
_symmetry.space_group_name_H-M   'P 1'
#
loop_
_entity.id
_entity.type
_entity.pdbx_description
1 polymer ?
#
loop_
_entity_poly.entity_id
_entity_poly.type
_entity_poly.pdbx_seq_one_letter_code
_entity_poly.pdbx_strand_id
1 'polypeptide(L)'
;MIKFTHPDRAYAELQEELQSAYNEIHSSGQVANGKYCNLVEEDLKRITGRKFARMFPSGTSAILGALLAWDIKNKKVACTNYSYVASANQAALLNDVELFDVDKNGLIELKEQITHDACIPVSLFGNTVDYDEFYKNIGPDTKVIVDCAQGLGAKYKGKRCGSLTEIATF
;
A
#
# COMPACT_ATOMS: atom_id res chain seq x y z
N MET A 1 12.96 20.35 24.21
CA MET A 1 11.67 19.73 23.83
C MET A 1 11.97 18.63 22.80
N ILE A 2 11.47 17.43 23.00
CA ILE A 2 11.60 16.34 22.00
C ILE A 2 10.53 16.57 20.93
N LYS A 3 10.93 16.75 19.68
CA LYS A 3 9.99 16.89 18.57
C LYS A 3 9.41 15.52 18.22
N PHE A 4 8.15 15.46 17.80
CA PHE A 4 7.48 14.25 17.37
C PHE A 4 8.07 13.71 16.05
N THR A 5 8.43 14.58 15.12
CA THR A 5 9.09 14.24 13.86
C THR A 5 10.34 15.08 13.66
N HIS A 6 11.33 14.52 12.99
CA HIS A 6 12.62 15.16 12.71
C HIS A 6 13.01 15.02 11.21
N PRO A 7 12.23 15.59 10.29
CA PRO A 7 12.58 15.56 8.87
C PRO A 7 13.88 16.31 8.58
N ASP A 8 14.23 17.30 9.41
CA ASP A 8 15.49 18.05 9.38
C ASP A 8 16.73 17.15 9.51
N ARG A 9 16.67 16.10 10.34
CA ARG A 9 17.78 15.14 10.47
C ARG A 9 17.97 14.30 9.22
N ALA A 10 16.87 13.70 8.71
CA ALA A 10 16.91 12.92 7.49
C ALA A 10 17.39 13.78 6.29
N TYR A 11 16.93 15.03 6.22
CA TYR A 11 17.39 15.95 5.18
C TYR A 11 18.89 16.24 5.28
N ALA A 12 19.41 16.47 6.49
CA ALA A 12 20.82 16.77 6.68
C ALA A 12 21.74 15.61 6.22
N GLU A 13 21.30 14.38 6.45
CA GLU A 13 22.04 13.17 6.01
C GLU A 13 21.99 12.98 4.49
N LEU A 14 20.93 13.39 3.82
CA LEU A 14 20.68 13.13 2.41
C LEU A 14 20.82 14.36 1.52
N GLN A 15 21.23 15.50 2.07
CA GLN A 15 21.19 16.82 1.41
C GLN A 15 21.94 16.83 0.06
N GLU A 16 23.14 16.28 0.01
CA GLU A 16 23.96 16.27 -1.21
C GLU A 16 23.34 15.39 -2.30
N GLU A 17 22.82 14.20 -1.92
CA GLU A 17 22.16 13.29 -2.86
C GLU A 17 20.87 13.90 -3.41
N LEU A 18 20.06 14.52 -2.54
CA LEU A 18 18.82 15.20 -2.93
C LEU A 18 19.10 16.38 -3.87
N GLN A 19 20.13 17.18 -3.58
CA GLN A 19 20.51 18.29 -4.45
C GLN A 19 21.03 17.81 -5.81
N SER A 20 21.79 16.74 -5.82
CA SER A 20 22.28 16.11 -7.06
C SER A 20 21.11 15.60 -7.91
N ALA A 21 20.18 14.85 -7.29
CA ALA A 21 18.99 14.34 -7.96
C ALA A 21 18.11 15.48 -8.51
N TYR A 22 17.90 16.53 -7.72
CA TYR A 22 17.17 17.73 -8.15
C TYR A 22 17.78 18.35 -9.39
N ASN A 23 19.10 18.60 -9.39
CA ASN A 23 19.81 19.20 -10.50
C ASN A 23 19.74 18.31 -11.76
N GLU A 24 19.89 17.00 -11.62
CA GLU A 24 19.79 16.05 -12.73
C GLU A 24 18.40 16.05 -13.36
N ILE A 25 17.33 16.00 -12.55
CA ILE A 25 15.96 16.03 -13.05
C ILE A 25 15.71 17.31 -13.85
N HIS A 26 16.09 18.45 -13.31
CA HIS A 26 15.82 19.74 -13.95
C HIS A 26 16.68 19.94 -15.22
N SER A 27 17.94 19.54 -15.20
CA SER A 27 18.81 19.66 -16.38
C SER A 27 18.39 18.71 -17.52
N SER A 28 17.84 17.54 -17.18
CA SER A 28 17.33 16.59 -18.18
C SER A 28 15.99 17.01 -18.79
N GLY A 29 15.23 17.87 -18.11
CA GLY A 29 13.85 18.23 -18.47
C GLY A 29 12.83 17.09 -18.25
N GLN A 30 13.27 15.92 -17.78
CA GLN A 30 12.40 14.75 -17.56
C GLN A 30 11.81 14.73 -16.15
N VAL A 31 10.84 15.60 -15.91
CA VAL A 31 10.22 15.81 -14.59
C VAL A 31 9.13 14.79 -14.24
N ALA A 32 8.68 13.97 -15.19
CA ALA A 32 7.69 12.92 -14.98
C ALA A 32 8.15 11.60 -15.60
N ASN A 33 7.83 10.48 -14.95
CA ASN A 33 8.21 9.12 -15.39
C ASN A 33 9.71 8.99 -15.74
N GLY A 34 10.57 9.70 -15.00
CA GLY A 34 12.00 9.75 -15.25
C GLY A 34 12.78 8.65 -14.52
N LYS A 35 14.11 8.79 -14.57
CA LYS A 35 15.08 7.87 -13.96
C LYS A 35 14.74 7.50 -12.51
N TYR A 36 14.40 8.49 -11.67
CA TYR A 36 14.14 8.26 -10.25
C TYR A 36 12.85 7.47 -9.99
N CYS A 37 11.81 7.63 -10.82
CA CYS A 37 10.63 6.76 -10.75
C CYS A 37 11.02 5.31 -11.03
N ASN A 38 11.81 5.07 -12.07
CA ASN A 38 12.28 3.73 -12.41
C ASN A 38 13.12 3.11 -11.29
N LEU A 39 14.00 3.88 -10.65
CA LEU A 39 14.81 3.40 -9.53
C LEU A 39 13.94 2.96 -8.34
N VAL A 40 12.90 3.73 -7.99
CA VAL A 40 11.96 3.36 -6.92
C VAL A 40 11.17 2.12 -7.31
N GLU A 41 10.72 2.00 -8.57
CA GLU A 41 10.03 0.79 -9.06
C GLU A 41 10.92 -0.45 -8.94
N GLU A 42 12.21 -0.36 -9.32
CA GLU A 42 13.16 -1.46 -9.18
C GLU A 42 13.43 -1.81 -7.71
N ASP A 43 13.57 -0.81 -6.84
CA ASP A 43 13.74 -1.04 -5.40
C ASP A 43 12.52 -1.72 -4.78
N LEU A 44 11.30 -1.29 -5.12
CA LEU A 44 10.07 -1.93 -4.65
C LEU A 44 9.97 -3.38 -5.14
N LYS A 45 10.34 -3.67 -6.39
CA LYS A 45 10.41 -5.05 -6.90
C LYS A 45 11.41 -5.89 -6.09
N ARG A 46 12.60 -5.34 -5.82
CA ARG A 46 13.64 -6.01 -5.02
C ARG A 46 13.20 -6.24 -3.58
N ILE A 47 12.56 -5.23 -2.95
CA ILE A 47 12.10 -5.31 -1.56
C ILE A 47 10.96 -6.32 -1.42
N THR A 48 9.99 -6.30 -2.32
CA THR A 48 8.79 -7.13 -2.22
C THR A 48 8.92 -8.49 -2.91
N GLY A 49 9.93 -8.67 -3.77
CA GLY A 49 10.06 -9.84 -4.62
C GLY A 49 9.03 -9.90 -5.75
N ARG A 50 8.36 -8.78 -6.05
CA ARG A 50 7.35 -8.70 -7.10
C ARG A 50 7.98 -8.48 -8.48
N LYS A 51 7.33 -9.01 -9.50
CA LYS A 51 7.78 -8.88 -10.89
C LYS A 51 7.58 -7.46 -11.43
N PHE A 52 6.54 -6.77 -10.98
CA PHE A 52 6.16 -5.45 -11.47
C PHE A 52 5.96 -4.48 -10.31
N ALA A 53 6.34 -3.23 -10.52
CA ALA A 53 5.98 -2.09 -9.69
C ALA A 53 5.63 -0.91 -10.60
N ARG A 54 4.76 -0.03 -10.15
CA ARG A 54 4.40 1.21 -10.84
C ARG A 54 4.26 2.35 -9.85
N MET A 55 4.91 3.46 -10.17
CA MET A 55 4.80 4.70 -9.41
C MET A 55 3.47 5.42 -9.70
N PHE A 56 2.89 5.92 -8.62
CA PHE A 56 1.74 6.80 -8.61
C PHE A 56 2.10 8.06 -7.81
N PRO A 57 1.37 9.18 -7.97
CA PRO A 57 1.65 10.41 -7.21
C PRO A 57 1.36 10.27 -5.70
N SER A 58 0.63 9.25 -5.29
CA SER A 58 0.33 8.94 -3.89
C SER A 58 -0.15 7.50 -3.72
N GLY A 59 -0.08 6.94 -2.50
CA GLY A 59 -0.72 5.67 -2.14
C GLY A 59 -2.23 5.69 -2.39
N THR A 60 -2.89 6.84 -2.18
CA THR A 60 -4.31 7.04 -2.52
C THR A 60 -4.59 6.74 -3.99
N SER A 61 -3.80 7.31 -4.90
CA SER A 61 -3.93 7.04 -6.34
C SER A 61 -3.55 5.62 -6.71
N ALA A 62 -2.61 5.02 -5.99
CA ALA A 62 -2.20 3.63 -6.22
C ALA A 62 -3.32 2.64 -5.88
N ILE A 63 -4.08 2.88 -4.80
CA ILE A 63 -5.26 2.06 -4.45
C ILE A 63 -6.31 2.11 -5.57
N LEU A 64 -6.64 3.32 -6.05
CA LEU A 64 -7.57 3.46 -7.18
C LEU A 64 -7.03 2.76 -8.43
N GLY A 65 -5.73 2.94 -8.72
CA GLY A 65 -5.07 2.26 -9.84
C GLY A 65 -5.15 0.74 -9.77
N ALA A 66 -5.00 0.16 -8.57
CA ALA A 66 -5.12 -1.26 -8.33
C ALA A 66 -6.55 -1.77 -8.59
N LEU A 67 -7.56 -1.06 -8.09
CA LEU A 67 -8.97 -1.39 -8.32
C LEU A 67 -9.31 -1.35 -9.82
N LEU A 68 -8.86 -0.31 -10.52
CA LEU A 68 -9.08 -0.17 -11.96
C LEU A 68 -8.36 -1.24 -12.78
N ALA A 69 -7.14 -1.62 -12.38
CA ALA A 69 -6.36 -2.66 -13.06
C ALA A 69 -7.04 -4.05 -13.01
N TRP A 70 -7.82 -4.32 -11.97
CA TRP A 70 -8.60 -5.54 -11.84
C TRP A 70 -10.07 -5.39 -12.27
N ASP A 71 -10.44 -4.25 -12.84
CA ASP A 71 -11.82 -3.90 -13.22
C ASP A 71 -12.84 -4.05 -12.07
N ILE A 72 -12.41 -3.69 -10.85
CA ILE A 72 -13.27 -3.67 -9.66
C ILE A 72 -14.13 -2.41 -9.71
N LYS A 73 -15.30 -2.53 -10.32
CA LYS A 73 -16.33 -1.48 -10.45
C LYS A 73 -17.72 -2.06 -10.26
N ASN A 74 -18.59 -1.34 -9.54
CA ASN A 74 -19.94 -1.78 -9.19
C ASN A 74 -19.92 -3.15 -8.48
N LYS A 75 -18.94 -3.32 -7.60
CA LYS A 75 -18.62 -4.53 -6.87
C LYS A 75 -18.74 -4.31 -5.37
N LYS A 76 -18.76 -5.39 -4.59
CA LYS A 76 -18.67 -5.32 -3.13
C LYS A 76 -17.22 -5.38 -2.69
N VAL A 77 -16.79 -4.39 -1.92
CA VAL A 77 -15.40 -4.29 -1.43
C VAL A 77 -15.39 -4.21 0.09
N ALA A 78 -14.68 -5.14 0.72
CA ALA A 78 -14.43 -5.12 2.16
C ALA A 78 -13.24 -4.22 2.48
N CYS A 79 -13.40 -3.29 3.41
CA CYS A 79 -12.31 -2.42 3.89
C CYS A 79 -12.29 -2.40 5.43
N THR A 80 -11.14 -2.04 6.01
CA THR A 80 -11.07 -1.77 7.44
C THR A 80 -11.71 -0.42 7.78
N ASN A 81 -12.40 -0.34 8.93
CA ASN A 81 -12.99 0.91 9.43
C ASN A 81 -11.98 1.81 10.15
N TYR A 82 -10.81 1.29 10.52
CA TYR A 82 -9.77 2.02 11.22
C TYR A 82 -8.49 2.10 10.38
N SER A 83 -8.37 3.18 9.62
CA SER A 83 -7.22 3.49 8.77
C SER A 83 -7.26 4.94 8.33
N TYR A 84 -6.25 5.37 7.57
CA TYR A 84 -6.37 6.58 6.79
C TYR A 84 -7.48 6.41 5.75
N VAL A 85 -8.29 7.44 5.61
CA VAL A 85 -9.55 7.42 4.83
C VAL A 85 -9.39 6.96 3.36
N ALA A 86 -8.18 7.03 2.81
CA ALA A 86 -7.92 6.71 1.41
C ALA A 86 -8.35 5.29 1.01
N SER A 87 -8.08 4.28 1.86
CA SER A 87 -8.37 2.87 1.54
C SER A 87 -9.86 2.66 1.23
N ALA A 88 -10.74 3.12 2.10
CA ALA A 88 -12.18 3.00 1.91
C ALA A 88 -12.73 3.99 0.87
N ASN A 89 -12.29 5.26 0.89
CA ASN A 89 -12.80 6.29 -0.03
C ASN A 89 -12.50 5.98 -1.49
N GLN A 90 -11.29 5.47 -1.81
CA GLN A 90 -10.97 5.12 -3.19
C GLN A 90 -11.81 3.94 -3.69
N ALA A 91 -12.09 2.97 -2.81
CA ALA A 91 -13.01 1.89 -3.14
C ALA A 91 -14.44 2.41 -3.36
N ALA A 92 -14.92 3.31 -2.49
CA ALA A 92 -16.28 3.87 -2.53
C ALA A 92 -16.56 4.77 -3.75
N LEU A 93 -15.52 5.27 -4.44
CA LEU A 93 -15.72 6.02 -5.68
C LEU A 93 -16.43 5.21 -6.78
N LEU A 94 -16.23 3.90 -6.79
CA LEU A 94 -16.66 3.01 -7.87
C LEU A 94 -17.44 1.79 -7.41
N ASN A 95 -17.53 1.54 -6.08
CA ASN A 95 -18.02 0.29 -5.53
C ASN A 95 -18.91 0.50 -4.30
N ASP A 96 -19.59 -0.56 -3.91
CA ASP A 96 -20.27 -0.69 -2.60
C ASP A 96 -19.25 -1.18 -1.57
N VAL A 97 -19.03 -0.39 -0.50
CA VAL A 97 -17.99 -0.65 0.49
C VAL A 97 -18.61 -1.06 1.82
N GLU A 98 -18.21 -2.23 2.30
CA GLU A 98 -18.50 -2.69 3.66
C GLU A 98 -17.28 -2.50 4.55
N LEU A 99 -17.47 -1.85 5.70
CA LEU A 99 -16.43 -1.57 6.66
C LEU A 99 -16.40 -2.64 7.76
N PHE A 100 -15.25 -3.25 7.95
CA PHE A 100 -15.00 -4.26 8.97
C PHE A 100 -14.21 -3.67 10.14
N ASP A 101 -14.49 -4.16 11.32
CA ASP A 101 -13.79 -3.78 12.53
C ASP A 101 -12.32 -4.24 12.50
N VAL A 102 -11.54 -3.73 13.44
CA VAL A 102 -10.14 -4.09 13.61
C VAL A 102 -9.91 -4.79 14.94
N ASP A 103 -8.90 -5.64 14.98
CA ASP A 103 -8.42 -6.26 16.20
C ASP A 103 -7.66 -5.24 17.08
N LYS A 104 -7.17 -5.72 18.23
CA LYS A 104 -6.38 -4.91 19.17
C LYS A 104 -5.06 -4.36 18.60
N ASN A 105 -4.63 -4.85 17.46
CA ASN A 105 -3.42 -4.40 16.75
C ASN A 105 -3.74 -3.41 15.62
N GLY A 106 -5.01 -3.08 15.42
CA GLY A 106 -5.47 -2.19 14.35
C GLY A 106 -5.55 -2.86 12.97
N LEU A 107 -5.58 -4.19 12.92
CA LEU A 107 -5.67 -4.96 11.68
C LEU A 107 -7.09 -5.46 11.47
N ILE A 108 -7.53 -5.54 10.21
CA ILE A 108 -8.89 -6.00 9.87
C ILE A 108 -9.22 -7.33 10.56
N GLU A 109 -10.37 -7.37 11.23
CA GLU A 109 -10.87 -8.57 11.90
C GLU A 109 -12.00 -9.20 11.09
N LEU A 110 -11.77 -10.38 10.54
CA LEU A 110 -12.78 -11.17 9.84
C LEU A 110 -13.23 -12.32 10.73
N LYS A 111 -14.44 -12.21 11.30
CA LYS A 111 -15.00 -13.22 12.21
C LYS A 111 -15.61 -14.41 11.50
N GLU A 112 -15.90 -14.25 10.23
CA GLU A 112 -16.46 -15.28 9.34
C GLU A 112 -15.94 -15.08 7.92
N GLN A 113 -16.17 -16.07 7.07
CA GLN A 113 -15.74 -15.99 5.68
C GLN A 113 -16.51 -14.92 4.92
N ILE A 114 -15.80 -14.00 4.30
CA ILE A 114 -16.37 -12.98 3.42
C ILE A 114 -16.35 -13.45 1.97
N THR A 115 -17.37 -13.01 1.21
CA THR A 115 -17.53 -13.33 -0.22
C THR A 115 -17.57 -12.07 -1.10
N HIS A 116 -16.88 -11.04 -0.63
CA HIS A 116 -16.73 -9.78 -1.37
C HIS A 116 -15.89 -9.98 -2.64
N ASP A 117 -16.12 -9.16 -3.66
CA ASP A 117 -15.32 -9.20 -4.89
C ASP A 117 -13.86 -8.77 -4.63
N ALA A 118 -13.65 -7.86 -3.66
CA ALA A 118 -12.31 -7.48 -3.21
C ALA A 118 -12.27 -7.19 -1.71
N CYS A 119 -11.06 -7.29 -1.14
CA CYS A 119 -10.76 -6.89 0.24
C CYS A 119 -9.50 -6.02 0.26
N ILE A 120 -9.57 -4.91 1.01
CA ILE A 120 -8.44 -3.98 1.20
C ILE A 120 -8.04 -3.96 2.67
N PRO A 121 -7.25 -4.94 3.13
CA PRO A 121 -6.65 -4.88 4.47
C PRO A 121 -5.53 -3.84 4.49
N VAL A 122 -5.33 -3.19 5.65
CA VAL A 122 -4.30 -2.19 5.85
C VAL A 122 -3.22 -2.70 6.81
N SER A 123 -1.97 -2.57 6.42
CA SER A 123 -0.79 -2.86 7.27
C SER A 123 -0.47 -1.65 8.15
N LEU A 124 -1.35 -1.39 9.13
CA LEU A 124 -1.29 -0.20 9.96
C LEU A 124 -0.15 -0.26 10.98
N PHE A 125 0.51 0.86 11.23
CA PHE A 125 1.61 1.02 12.21
C PHE A 125 2.80 0.07 12.02
N GLY A 126 3.03 -0.40 10.80
CA GLY A 126 4.09 -1.38 10.52
C GLY A 126 3.74 -2.82 10.87
N ASN A 127 2.49 -3.08 11.28
CA ASN A 127 1.99 -4.44 11.45
C ASN A 127 1.59 -5.07 10.11
N THR A 128 1.48 -6.39 10.10
CA THR A 128 0.88 -7.12 8.98
C THR A 128 -0.27 -7.97 9.50
N VAL A 129 -1.28 -8.19 8.68
CA VAL A 129 -2.31 -9.19 9.03
C VAL A 129 -1.68 -10.55 9.27
N ASP A 130 -2.27 -11.38 10.10
CA ASP A 130 -1.98 -12.81 10.14
C ASP A 130 -2.51 -13.45 8.86
N TYR A 131 -1.67 -13.56 7.84
CA TYR A 131 -2.10 -14.03 6.53
C TYR A 131 -2.62 -15.46 6.54
N ASP A 132 -2.14 -16.32 7.44
CA ASP A 132 -2.63 -17.70 7.54
C ASP A 132 -4.06 -17.74 8.06
N GLU A 133 -4.42 -16.88 9.00
CA GLU A 133 -5.79 -16.74 9.50
C GLU A 133 -6.66 -15.92 8.54
N PHE A 134 -6.13 -14.84 8.02
CA PHE A 134 -6.82 -13.95 7.09
C PHE A 134 -7.36 -14.71 5.87
N TYR A 135 -6.52 -15.54 5.22
CA TYR A 135 -6.93 -16.28 4.03
C TYR A 135 -7.93 -17.42 4.31
N LYS A 136 -8.09 -17.87 5.55
CA LYS A 136 -9.19 -18.79 5.89
C LYS A 136 -10.56 -18.12 5.79
N ASN A 137 -10.60 -16.81 6.03
CA ASN A 137 -11.80 -15.99 6.04
C ASN A 137 -11.99 -15.17 4.76
N ILE A 138 -11.15 -15.38 3.75
CA ILE A 138 -11.29 -14.76 2.42
C ILE A 138 -11.89 -15.78 1.46
N GLY A 139 -12.94 -15.38 0.75
CA GLY A 139 -13.54 -16.20 -0.31
C GLY A 139 -12.53 -16.50 -1.43
N PRO A 140 -12.62 -17.65 -2.10
CA PRO A 140 -11.64 -18.09 -3.09
C PRO A 140 -11.52 -17.15 -4.30
N ASP A 141 -12.57 -16.39 -4.61
CA ASP A 141 -12.61 -15.45 -5.72
C ASP A 141 -12.37 -14.00 -5.30
N THR A 142 -12.26 -13.74 -3.99
CA THR A 142 -12.04 -12.39 -3.45
C THR A 142 -10.63 -11.90 -3.77
N LYS A 143 -10.52 -10.79 -4.48
CA LYS A 143 -9.25 -10.12 -4.80
C LYS A 143 -8.70 -9.37 -3.58
N VAL A 144 -7.43 -9.53 -3.25
CA VAL A 144 -6.82 -8.87 -2.09
C VAL A 144 -5.81 -7.81 -2.54
N ILE A 145 -6.11 -6.55 -2.22
CA ILE A 145 -5.23 -5.40 -2.41
C ILE A 145 -4.76 -4.95 -1.03
N VAL A 146 -3.55 -5.26 -0.62
CA VAL A 146 -3.06 -4.78 0.68
C VAL A 146 -2.58 -3.35 0.59
N ASP A 147 -3.11 -2.49 1.46
CA ASP A 147 -2.58 -1.15 1.67
C ASP A 147 -1.41 -1.22 2.65
N CYS A 148 -0.21 -1.04 2.13
CA CYS A 148 1.06 -1.08 2.86
C CYS A 148 1.66 0.32 3.05
N ALA A 149 0.88 1.40 2.98
CA ALA A 149 1.39 2.77 3.14
C ALA A 149 2.19 2.96 4.44
N GLN A 150 1.89 2.19 5.48
CA GLN A 150 2.64 2.18 6.74
C GLN A 150 3.40 0.85 6.96
N GLY A 151 3.42 -0.05 5.97
CA GLY A 151 3.94 -1.40 6.10
C GLY A 151 5.27 -1.67 5.41
N LEU A 152 5.94 -0.66 4.82
CA LEU A 152 7.22 -0.85 4.14
C LEU A 152 8.26 -1.39 5.11
N GLY A 153 8.83 -2.54 4.79
CA GLY A 153 9.84 -3.20 5.64
C GLY A 153 9.27 -4.17 6.68
N ALA A 154 7.99 -4.10 7.01
CA ALA A 154 7.33 -5.06 7.89
C ALA A 154 7.39 -6.48 7.31
N LYS A 155 7.34 -7.49 8.19
CA LYS A 155 7.45 -8.90 7.79
C LYS A 155 6.42 -9.77 8.51
N TYR A 156 5.84 -10.70 7.77
CA TYR A 156 5.07 -11.82 8.30
C TYR A 156 5.83 -13.13 8.05
N LYS A 157 6.19 -13.84 9.09
CA LYS A 157 6.96 -15.11 9.02
C LYS A 157 8.17 -15.02 8.07
N GLY A 158 8.91 -13.91 8.15
CA GLY A 158 10.10 -13.65 7.35
C GLY A 158 9.83 -13.10 5.94
N LYS A 159 8.61 -13.17 5.44
CA LYS A 159 8.21 -12.59 4.13
C LYS A 159 7.83 -11.13 4.29
N ARG A 160 8.28 -10.28 3.36
CA ARG A 160 8.02 -8.84 3.46
C ARG A 160 6.56 -8.50 3.18
N CYS A 161 6.05 -7.47 3.86
CA CYS A 161 4.77 -6.85 3.55
C CYS A 161 4.72 -6.47 2.07
N GLY A 162 3.58 -6.70 1.43
CA GLY A 162 3.41 -6.53 -0.02
C GLY A 162 3.84 -7.73 -0.87
N SER A 163 4.50 -8.75 -0.29
CA SER A 163 4.85 -9.97 -1.03
C SER A 163 3.82 -11.11 -0.93
N LEU A 164 2.83 -10.97 -0.06
CA LEU A 164 1.91 -12.05 0.33
C LEU A 164 0.52 -11.94 -0.31
N THR A 165 0.25 -10.85 -1.02
CA THR A 165 -0.99 -10.63 -1.78
C THR A 165 -0.65 -10.40 -3.25
N GLU A 166 -1.61 -10.46 -4.14
CA GLU A 166 -1.37 -10.25 -5.58
C GLU A 166 -1.04 -8.79 -5.91
N ILE A 167 -1.69 -7.82 -5.25
CA ILE A 167 -1.37 -6.40 -5.35
C ILE A 167 -1.11 -5.83 -3.96
N ALA A 168 -0.11 -4.96 -3.87
CA ALA A 168 0.17 -4.14 -2.70
C ALA A 168 0.38 -2.68 -3.14
N THR A 169 -0.10 -1.75 -2.33
CA THR A 169 0.09 -0.30 -2.50
C THR A 169 0.92 0.24 -1.34
N PHE A 170 1.84 1.20 -1.62
CA PHE A 170 2.74 1.79 -0.62
C PHE A 170 2.65 3.31 -0.62
#